data_a1a6f5c974c834c1b92f7fe27f0e014a
#
_entry.id   a1a6f5c974c834c1b92f7fe27f0e014a
#
_cell.length_a   1.000
_cell.length_b   1.000
_cell.length_c   1.000
_cell.angle_alpha   90.00
_cell.angle_beta   90.00
_cell.angle_gamma   90.00
#
_symmetry.space_group_name_H-M   'P 1'
#
loop_
_entity.id
_entity.type
_entity.pdbx_description
1 polymer ?
#
loop_
_entity_poly.entity_id
_entity_poly.type
_entity_poly.pdbx_seq_one_letter_code
_entity_poly.pdbx_strand_id
1 'polypeptide(L)'
;MTGMKQILLVVPAMIFCLAGCISTPPAIPPVQAVEAIIRDSVNKPKGKITQKDYETINRLHLLDKEIGDLKAMPIFQYASNLEDLNLYDNRISDLAPISKLSKLSWLNLGRNQIKDLSPLKSLLHLKKLYIYENPNLTLYEIEKLKKALPNCEIFHNTK
;
A
#
# COMPACT_ATOMS: atom_id res chain seq x y z
N MET A 1 -11.37 20.11 -45.59
CA MET A 1 -11.51 18.66 -45.36
C MET A 1 -10.98 18.39 -43.96
N THR A 2 -11.89 18.32 -43.01
CA THR A 2 -11.69 18.30 -41.58
C THR A 2 -11.69 16.86 -41.07
N GLY A 3 -10.56 16.38 -40.62
CA GLY A 3 -10.40 15.05 -40.00
C GLY A 3 -10.88 15.07 -38.54
N MET A 4 -12.06 14.55 -38.31
CA MET A 4 -12.57 14.28 -36.95
C MET A 4 -11.78 13.12 -36.35
N LYS A 5 -10.99 13.40 -35.33
CA LYS A 5 -10.43 12.37 -34.43
C LYS A 5 -11.56 11.87 -33.54
N GLN A 6 -11.96 10.63 -33.77
CA GLN A 6 -12.88 9.94 -32.88
C GLN A 6 -12.20 9.74 -31.52
N ILE A 7 -12.78 10.37 -30.52
CA ILE A 7 -12.48 10.06 -29.10
C ILE A 7 -13.25 8.77 -28.80
N LEU A 8 -12.52 7.67 -28.68
CA LEU A 8 -13.07 6.40 -28.23
C LEU A 8 -13.42 6.53 -26.74
N LEU A 9 -14.66 6.88 -26.46
CA LEU A 9 -15.24 6.81 -25.12
C LEU A 9 -15.41 5.32 -24.81
N VAL A 10 -14.56 4.76 -23.97
CA VAL A 10 -14.78 3.44 -23.39
C VAL A 10 -15.91 3.60 -22.36
N VAL A 11 -17.14 3.45 -22.82
CA VAL A 11 -18.30 3.28 -21.97
C VAL A 11 -18.25 1.84 -21.47
N PRO A 12 -18.24 1.56 -20.14
CA PRO A 12 -18.39 0.20 -19.66
C PRO A 12 -19.78 -0.29 -20.09
N ALA A 13 -19.82 -1.34 -20.91
CA ALA A 13 -21.03 -1.98 -21.36
C ALA A 13 -21.84 -2.45 -20.14
N MET A 14 -22.95 -1.77 -19.85
CA MET A 14 -24.01 -2.30 -19.00
C MET A 14 -24.67 -3.44 -19.76
N ILE A 15 -24.23 -4.66 -19.48
CA ILE A 15 -24.97 -5.86 -19.87
C ILE A 15 -26.11 -6.03 -18.85
N PHE A 16 -27.31 -5.63 -19.25
CA PHE A 16 -28.54 -6.03 -18.54
C PHE A 16 -28.75 -7.53 -18.74
N CYS A 17 -28.40 -8.32 -17.73
CA CYS A 17 -28.79 -9.71 -17.66
C CYS A 17 -30.10 -9.81 -16.89
N LEU A 18 -31.22 -10.02 -17.63
CA LEU A 18 -32.53 -10.38 -17.09
C LEU A 18 -32.48 -11.86 -16.64
N ALA A 19 -32.03 -12.13 -15.46
CA ALA A 19 -32.39 -13.30 -14.62
C ALA A 19 -31.51 -13.29 -13.35
N GLY A 20 -32.07 -12.82 -12.24
CA GLY A 20 -31.85 -13.28 -10.85
C GLY A 20 -30.42 -13.52 -10.30
N CYS A 21 -29.35 -13.16 -10.98
CA CYS A 21 -28.01 -13.20 -10.43
C CYS A 21 -27.61 -11.81 -9.99
N ILE A 22 -27.49 -11.60 -8.69
CA ILE A 22 -26.77 -10.45 -8.12
C ILE A 22 -25.30 -10.66 -8.51
N SER A 23 -24.91 -10.23 -9.71
CA SER A 23 -23.50 -10.14 -10.08
C SER A 23 -22.90 -9.01 -9.25
N THR A 24 -22.05 -9.37 -8.28
CA THR A 24 -21.17 -8.40 -7.66
C THR A 24 -20.45 -7.63 -8.77
N PRO A 25 -20.40 -6.29 -8.72
CA PRO A 25 -19.62 -5.53 -9.70
C PRO A 25 -18.21 -6.11 -9.77
N PRO A 26 -17.59 -6.17 -10.97
CA PRO A 26 -16.23 -6.70 -11.08
C PRO A 26 -15.33 -5.96 -10.09
N ALA A 27 -14.59 -6.72 -9.27
CA ALA A 27 -13.69 -6.13 -8.29
C ALA A 27 -12.73 -5.17 -9.01
N ILE A 28 -12.64 -3.94 -8.51
CA ILE A 28 -11.69 -2.95 -9.04
C ILE A 28 -10.29 -3.54 -8.82
N PRO A 29 -9.45 -3.66 -9.87
CA PRO A 29 -8.10 -4.17 -9.70
C PRO A 29 -7.34 -3.39 -8.61
N PRO A 30 -6.52 -4.04 -7.79
CA PRO A 30 -5.82 -3.42 -6.66
C PRO A 30 -5.10 -2.11 -7.01
N VAL A 31 -4.48 -2.05 -8.17
CA VAL A 31 -3.76 -0.86 -8.67
C VAL A 31 -4.70 0.34 -8.87
N GLN A 32 -5.89 0.13 -9.42
CA GLN A 32 -6.87 1.21 -9.64
C GLN A 32 -7.46 1.72 -8.32
N ALA A 33 -7.73 0.81 -7.38
CA ALA A 33 -8.20 1.19 -6.05
C ALA A 33 -7.15 2.03 -5.29
N VAL A 34 -5.88 1.65 -5.38
CA VAL A 34 -4.76 2.41 -4.80
C VAL A 34 -4.60 3.77 -5.46
N GLU A 35 -4.70 3.83 -6.80
CA GLU A 35 -4.60 5.10 -7.54
C GLU A 35 -5.71 6.08 -7.11
N ALA A 36 -6.93 5.61 -6.91
CA ALA A 36 -8.03 6.44 -6.44
C ALA A 36 -7.75 7.05 -5.06
N ILE A 37 -7.22 6.25 -4.11
CA ILE A 37 -6.84 6.72 -2.77
C ILE A 37 -5.71 7.76 -2.87
N ILE A 38 -4.71 7.53 -3.71
CA ILE A 38 -3.61 8.49 -3.90
C ILE A 38 -4.14 9.80 -4.48
N ARG A 39 -5.01 9.76 -5.49
CA ARG A 39 -5.62 10.94 -6.11
C ARG A 39 -6.42 11.77 -5.10
N ASP A 40 -7.18 11.11 -4.24
CA ASP A 40 -7.90 11.74 -3.15
C ASP A 40 -6.93 12.40 -2.16
N SER A 41 -5.89 11.67 -1.73
CA SER A 41 -4.87 12.17 -0.79
C SER A 41 -4.16 13.44 -1.28
N VAL A 42 -3.97 13.59 -2.60
CA VAL A 42 -3.32 14.77 -3.20
C VAL A 42 -4.32 15.78 -3.79
N ASN A 43 -5.62 15.57 -3.59
CA ASN A 43 -6.71 16.38 -4.13
C ASN A 43 -6.58 16.63 -5.66
N LYS A 44 -6.24 15.57 -6.41
CA LYS A 44 -5.97 15.64 -7.85
C LYS A 44 -6.76 14.57 -8.62
N PRO A 45 -8.07 14.80 -8.86
CA PRO A 45 -8.95 13.80 -9.45
C PRO A 45 -8.62 13.46 -10.92
N LYS A 46 -7.91 14.34 -11.62
CA LYS A 46 -7.52 14.17 -13.04
C LYS A 46 -6.07 14.59 -13.29
N GLY A 47 -5.53 14.17 -14.42
CA GLY A 47 -4.19 14.48 -14.86
C GLY A 47 -3.13 13.51 -14.31
N LYS A 48 -1.86 13.73 -14.66
CA LYS A 48 -0.74 12.90 -14.22
C LYS A 48 -0.36 13.23 -12.78
N ILE A 49 -0.26 12.21 -11.92
CA ILE A 49 0.33 12.37 -10.59
C ILE A 49 1.84 12.51 -10.78
N THR A 50 2.43 13.54 -10.19
CA THR A 50 3.85 13.86 -10.27
C THR A 50 4.58 13.43 -9.00
N GLN A 51 5.92 13.40 -9.05
CA GLN A 51 6.73 13.15 -7.86
C GLN A 51 6.38 14.12 -6.71
N LYS A 52 6.20 15.41 -7.02
CA LYS A 52 5.81 16.42 -6.01
C LYS A 52 4.48 16.11 -5.35
N ASP A 53 3.52 15.56 -6.09
CA ASP A 53 2.23 15.14 -5.51
C ASP A 53 2.46 14.03 -4.47
N TYR A 54 3.30 13.02 -4.75
CA TYR A 54 3.63 11.96 -3.79
C TYR A 54 4.34 12.50 -2.54
N GLU A 55 5.22 13.48 -2.69
CA GLU A 55 5.96 14.10 -1.58
C GLU A 55 5.05 14.87 -0.61
N THR A 56 3.81 15.23 -1.00
CA THR A 56 2.85 15.88 -0.11
C THR A 56 2.14 14.89 0.83
N ILE A 57 2.22 13.59 0.55
CA ILE A 57 1.50 12.57 1.30
C ILE A 57 2.29 12.21 2.57
N ASN A 58 1.69 12.47 3.73
CA ASN A 58 2.23 12.08 5.03
C ASN A 58 1.49 10.90 5.67
N ARG A 59 0.28 10.59 5.21
CA ARG A 59 -0.52 9.43 5.64
C ARG A 59 -1.09 8.68 4.45
N LEU A 60 -1.02 7.34 4.50
CA LEU A 60 -1.55 6.48 3.45
C LEU A 60 -2.14 5.20 4.04
N HIS A 61 -3.42 5.00 3.81
CA HIS A 61 -4.14 3.83 4.29
C HIS A 61 -4.62 2.97 3.11
N LEU A 62 -3.98 1.82 2.94
CA LEU A 62 -4.21 0.85 1.86
C LEU A 62 -4.60 -0.52 2.43
N LEU A 63 -5.44 -0.52 3.47
CA LEU A 63 -5.91 -1.77 4.08
C LEU A 63 -6.86 -2.52 3.13
N ASP A 64 -6.77 -3.86 3.14
CA ASP A 64 -7.67 -4.74 2.38
C ASP A 64 -7.75 -4.38 0.87
N LYS A 65 -6.59 -4.34 0.22
CA LYS A 65 -6.46 -3.99 -1.21
C LYS A 65 -5.84 -5.11 -2.04
N GLU A 66 -5.67 -6.31 -1.46
CA GLU A 66 -5.05 -7.46 -2.12
C GLU A 66 -3.63 -7.18 -2.70
N ILE A 67 -2.92 -6.21 -2.12
CA ILE A 67 -1.61 -5.78 -2.58
C ILE A 67 -0.58 -6.87 -2.30
N GLY A 68 0.09 -7.39 -3.33
CA GLY A 68 1.19 -8.35 -3.21
C GLY A 68 2.56 -7.72 -3.48
N ASP A 69 2.64 -6.84 -4.47
CA ASP A 69 3.89 -6.21 -4.90
C ASP A 69 3.88 -4.70 -4.69
N LEU A 70 4.69 -4.23 -3.74
CA LEU A 70 4.87 -2.80 -3.47
C LEU A 70 5.77 -2.12 -4.52
N LYS A 71 6.61 -2.87 -5.26
CA LYS A 71 7.51 -2.32 -6.29
C LYS A 71 6.75 -1.71 -7.45
N ALA A 72 5.57 -2.26 -7.76
CA ALA A 72 4.71 -1.76 -8.82
C ALA A 72 4.08 -0.38 -8.51
N MET A 73 4.27 0.13 -7.28
CA MET A 73 3.62 1.36 -6.81
C MET A 73 4.60 2.52 -6.70
N PRO A 74 4.52 3.54 -7.57
CA PRO A 74 5.43 4.69 -7.56
C PRO A 74 5.45 5.44 -6.22
N ILE A 75 4.34 5.42 -5.47
CA ILE A 75 4.24 6.10 -4.17
C ILE A 75 5.37 5.71 -3.21
N PHE A 76 5.74 4.42 -3.14
CA PHE A 76 6.80 3.97 -2.23
C PHE A 76 8.21 4.39 -2.67
N GLN A 77 8.36 4.86 -3.91
CA GLN A 77 9.60 5.44 -4.40
C GLN A 77 9.72 6.94 -4.09
N TYR A 78 8.60 7.66 -4.05
CA TYR A 78 8.59 9.13 -4.03
C TYR A 78 7.98 9.76 -2.78
N ALA A 79 7.19 9.04 -1.97
CA ALA A 79 6.55 9.59 -0.77
C ALA A 79 7.54 9.71 0.41
N SER A 80 8.58 10.53 0.25
CA SER A 80 9.64 10.73 1.25
C SER A 80 9.17 11.35 2.56
N ASN A 81 7.98 11.94 2.58
CA ASN A 81 7.38 12.57 3.76
C ASN A 81 6.35 11.68 4.47
N LEU A 82 6.23 10.40 4.06
CA LEU A 82 5.26 9.49 4.65
C LEU A 82 5.63 9.15 6.10
N GLU A 83 4.71 9.44 7.03
CA GLU A 83 4.85 9.23 8.47
C GLU A 83 3.96 8.09 8.99
N ASP A 84 2.82 7.88 8.35
CA ASP A 84 1.79 6.91 8.75
C ASP A 84 1.40 6.04 7.55
N LEU A 85 1.64 4.73 7.66
CA LEU A 85 1.35 3.78 6.59
C LEU A 85 0.57 2.58 7.11
N ASN A 86 -0.66 2.41 6.60
CA ASN A 86 -1.47 1.24 6.88
C ASN A 86 -1.55 0.32 5.66
N LEU A 87 -0.97 -0.86 5.79
CA LEU A 87 -0.97 -1.94 4.80
C LEU A 87 -1.61 -3.22 5.35
N TYR A 88 -2.47 -3.08 6.38
CA TYR A 88 -3.15 -4.21 7.01
C TYR A 88 -4.01 -4.99 6.01
N ASP A 89 -4.05 -6.31 6.18
CA ASP A 89 -4.86 -7.25 5.38
C ASP A 89 -4.57 -7.15 3.88
N ASN A 90 -3.32 -7.48 3.53
CA ASN A 90 -2.84 -7.54 2.16
C ASN A 90 -2.06 -8.87 1.92
N ARG A 91 -1.36 -8.99 0.80
CA ARG A 91 -0.58 -10.20 0.44
C ARG A 91 0.92 -9.89 0.35
N ILE A 92 1.40 -8.91 1.12
CA ILE A 92 2.76 -8.38 1.04
C ILE A 92 3.74 -9.37 1.66
N SER A 93 4.83 -9.63 0.95
CA SER A 93 5.95 -10.45 1.43
C SER A 93 7.30 -9.73 1.35
N ASP A 94 7.46 -8.77 0.42
CA ASP A 94 8.69 -8.00 0.22
C ASP A 94 8.51 -6.55 0.73
N LEU A 95 9.30 -6.18 1.74
CA LEU A 95 9.31 -4.85 2.36
C LEU A 95 10.40 -3.93 1.82
N ALA A 96 11.23 -4.38 0.87
CA ALA A 96 12.31 -3.56 0.32
C ALA A 96 11.85 -2.20 -0.22
N PRO A 97 10.67 -2.06 -0.88
CA PRO A 97 10.21 -0.77 -1.39
C PRO A 97 9.98 0.30 -0.32
N ILE A 98 9.61 -0.10 0.91
CA ILE A 98 9.34 0.86 1.99
C ILE A 98 10.58 1.16 2.86
N SER A 99 11.70 0.48 2.62
CA SER A 99 12.93 0.64 3.43
C SER A 99 13.52 2.06 3.41
N LYS A 100 13.16 2.87 2.42
CA LYS A 100 13.64 4.26 2.25
C LYS A 100 12.71 5.31 2.86
N LEU A 101 11.56 4.93 3.40
CA LEU A 101 10.59 5.84 4.00
C LEU A 101 11.05 6.27 5.41
N SER A 102 12.15 6.99 5.48
CA SER A 102 12.87 7.30 6.73
C SER A 102 12.08 8.11 7.75
N LYS A 103 11.02 8.81 7.34
CA LYS A 103 10.13 9.58 8.25
C LYS A 103 9.02 8.74 8.86
N LEU A 104 8.90 7.46 8.46
CA LEU A 104 7.82 6.61 8.92
C LEU A 104 7.89 6.42 10.44
N SER A 105 6.81 6.76 11.12
CA SER A 105 6.68 6.68 12.57
C SER A 105 5.65 5.65 13.02
N TRP A 106 4.66 5.36 12.19
CA TRP A 106 3.62 4.38 12.41
C TRP A 106 3.45 3.47 11.18
N LEU A 107 3.51 2.16 11.39
CA LEU A 107 3.42 1.17 10.31
C LEU A 107 2.57 -0.02 10.74
N ASN A 108 1.52 -0.32 9.97
CA ASN A 108 0.71 -1.52 10.15
C ASN A 108 0.88 -2.47 8.97
N LEU A 109 1.42 -3.64 9.26
CA LEU A 109 1.67 -4.75 8.34
C LEU A 109 0.96 -6.04 8.80
N GLY A 110 -0.03 -5.94 9.70
CA GLY A 110 -0.80 -7.09 10.16
C GLY A 110 -1.54 -7.78 9.01
N ARG A 111 -1.77 -9.11 9.13
CA ARG A 111 -2.41 -9.95 8.12
C ARG A 111 -1.77 -9.85 6.74
N ASN A 112 -0.48 -10.19 6.69
CA ASN A 112 0.31 -10.24 5.46
C ASN A 112 1.10 -11.56 5.38
N GLN A 113 2.05 -11.66 4.46
CA GLN A 113 2.86 -12.86 4.21
C GLN A 113 4.35 -12.60 4.48
N ILE A 114 4.65 -11.72 5.44
CA ILE A 114 6.00 -11.24 5.74
C ILE A 114 6.77 -12.34 6.47
N LYS A 115 8.03 -12.50 6.07
CA LYS A 115 8.99 -13.42 6.70
C LYS A 115 10.33 -12.76 7.06
N ASP A 116 10.66 -11.63 6.41
CA ASP A 116 11.91 -10.89 6.61
C ASP A 116 11.60 -9.44 6.99
N LEU A 117 12.09 -9.03 8.17
CA LEU A 117 11.94 -7.67 8.68
C LEU A 117 13.21 -6.83 8.46
N SER A 118 14.24 -7.38 7.83
CA SER A 118 15.51 -6.67 7.64
C SER A 118 15.40 -5.33 6.91
N PRO A 119 14.46 -5.13 5.93
CA PRO A 119 14.29 -3.84 5.30
C PRO A 119 13.84 -2.71 6.24
N LEU A 120 13.21 -3.06 7.37
CA LEU A 120 12.70 -2.08 8.33
C LEU A 120 13.79 -1.53 9.28
N LYS A 121 14.98 -2.14 9.34
CA LYS A 121 16.05 -1.74 10.28
C LYS A 121 16.56 -0.31 10.08
N SER A 122 16.41 0.24 8.88
CA SER A 122 16.80 1.61 8.54
C SER A 122 15.77 2.66 8.96
N LEU A 123 14.56 2.26 9.38
CA LEU A 123 13.47 3.16 9.74
C LEU A 123 13.60 3.63 11.20
N LEU A 124 14.64 4.39 11.50
CA LEU A 124 15.02 4.77 12.87
C LEU A 124 13.98 5.67 13.57
N HIS A 125 13.07 6.28 12.83
CA HIS A 125 11.97 7.09 13.38
C HIS A 125 10.70 6.28 13.68
N LEU A 126 10.71 4.97 13.36
CA LEU A 126 9.55 4.12 13.59
C LEU A 126 9.31 3.94 15.09
N LYS A 127 8.12 4.33 15.55
CA LYS A 127 7.68 4.28 16.95
C LYS A 127 6.74 3.12 17.22
N LYS A 128 5.87 2.80 16.25
CA LYS A 128 4.88 1.72 16.38
C LYS A 128 4.85 0.87 15.13
N LEU A 129 4.98 -0.45 15.31
CA LEU A 129 4.93 -1.44 14.26
C LEU A 129 3.95 -2.55 14.64
N TYR A 130 2.94 -2.78 13.80
CA TYR A 130 1.98 -3.87 13.94
C TYR A 130 2.28 -4.93 12.88
N ILE A 131 2.60 -6.18 13.32
CA ILE A 131 2.98 -7.30 12.45
C ILE A 131 2.30 -8.62 12.84
N TYR A 132 1.20 -8.55 13.58
CA TYR A 132 0.44 -9.73 13.95
C TYR A 132 -0.17 -10.41 12.70
N GLU A 133 -0.48 -11.72 12.82
CA GLU A 133 -1.05 -12.52 11.74
C GLU A 133 -0.20 -12.53 10.45
N ASN A 134 1.13 -12.66 10.61
CA ASN A 134 2.08 -12.98 9.55
C ASN A 134 2.59 -14.41 9.79
N PRO A 135 2.01 -15.43 9.17
CA PRO A 135 2.23 -16.84 9.55
C PRO A 135 3.67 -17.33 9.31
N ASN A 136 4.41 -16.67 8.42
CA ASN A 136 5.79 -17.04 8.08
C ASN A 136 6.84 -16.25 8.88
N LEU A 137 6.41 -15.36 9.77
CA LEU A 137 7.29 -14.54 10.57
C LEU A 137 7.73 -15.29 11.84
N THR A 138 9.01 -15.26 12.15
CA THR A 138 9.60 -15.93 13.30
C THR A 138 9.93 -14.95 14.43
N LEU A 139 9.93 -15.46 15.68
CA LEU A 139 10.42 -14.68 16.83
C LEU A 139 11.87 -14.20 16.64
N TYR A 140 12.70 -15.00 15.97
CA TYR A 140 14.09 -14.62 15.66
C TYR A 140 14.17 -13.30 14.88
N GLU A 141 13.37 -13.15 13.82
CA GLU A 141 13.35 -11.91 13.03
C GLU A 141 12.80 -10.72 13.81
N ILE A 142 11.82 -10.94 14.70
CA ILE A 142 11.28 -9.91 15.58
C ILE A 142 12.35 -9.43 16.58
N GLU A 143 13.03 -10.34 17.25
CA GLU A 143 14.10 -10.00 18.20
C GLU A 143 15.27 -9.28 17.53
N LYS A 144 15.61 -9.68 16.31
CA LYS A 144 16.64 -9.02 15.50
C LYS A 144 16.24 -7.59 15.12
N LEU A 145 14.94 -7.35 14.84
CA LEU A 145 14.44 -6.00 14.58
C LEU A 145 14.37 -5.16 15.86
N LYS A 146 13.92 -5.72 17.00
CA LYS A 146 13.93 -5.04 18.31
C LYS A 146 15.31 -4.51 18.70
N LYS A 147 16.37 -5.30 18.42
CA LYS A 147 17.76 -4.85 18.64
C LYS A 147 18.14 -3.68 17.74
N ALA A 148 17.64 -3.63 16.51
CA ALA A 148 17.93 -2.55 15.56
C ALA A 148 17.11 -1.29 15.83
N LEU A 149 15.89 -1.44 16.36
CA LEU A 149 14.94 -0.37 16.65
C LEU A 149 14.49 -0.38 18.12
N PRO A 150 15.38 -0.07 19.08
CA PRO A 150 15.10 -0.23 20.51
C PRO A 150 13.98 0.68 21.03
N ASN A 151 13.66 1.77 20.31
CA ASN A 151 12.61 2.72 20.68
C ASN A 151 11.27 2.46 19.94
N CYS A 152 11.18 1.35 19.18
CA CYS A 152 9.97 0.98 18.46
C CYS A 152 9.15 -0.04 19.27
N GLU A 153 7.89 0.29 19.53
CA GLU A 153 6.94 -0.67 20.08
C GLU A 153 6.49 -1.63 18.96
N ILE A 154 6.78 -2.92 19.11
CA ILE A 154 6.47 -3.95 18.12
C ILE A 154 5.35 -4.85 18.64
N PHE A 155 4.19 -4.81 17.99
CA PHE A 155 3.01 -5.59 18.32
C PHE A 155 2.92 -6.83 17.41
N HIS A 156 2.98 -8.03 17.99
CA HIS A 156 2.93 -9.30 17.29
C HIS A 156 2.20 -10.37 18.11
N ASN A 157 1.76 -11.43 17.43
CA ASN A 157 1.20 -12.64 18.05
C ASN A 157 1.96 -13.92 17.64
N THR A 158 3.18 -13.76 17.13
CA THR A 158 4.08 -14.87 16.74
C THR A 158 4.46 -15.66 18.00
N LYS A 159 4.35 -17.00 17.92
CA LYS A 159 4.67 -17.97 18.97
C LYS A 159 6.05 -18.55 18.79
#